data_80f2d138423b03f1385a8a18f86343e5
#
_entry.id   80f2d138423b03f1385a8a18f86343e5
#
_cell.length_a   1.000
_cell.length_b   1.000
_cell.length_c   1.000
_cell.angle_alpha   90.00
_cell.angle_beta   90.00
_cell.angle_gamma   90.00
#
_symmetry.space_group_name_H-M   'P 1'
#
loop_
_entity.id
_entity.type
_entity.pdbx_description
1 polymer ?
#
loop_
_entity_poly.entity_id
_entity_poly.type
_entity_poly.pdbx_seq_one_letter_code
_entity_poly.pdbx_strand_id
1 'polypeptide(L)'
;MSAKKCRDGLKMRWRGERESENVEDRRSEGGGGFGSPFPGGGGLRFPGGGGARGGGIGIVGLLILLGLMFFFGVDPRVIMQGGGPGGDESNFPDIKLPQSRPDTTGFPVPRQPQGPDIQHPRSSSQDDLKEFVSVVLAETEDVWRNLLPQYGARYSDPKLVLFSGGVRSACGIGMAQMGPFYCPQDEKVYIDLSFYKELKDRFNAPGDAAQAYVIAHEVGHHVQKLLGIMDQVEAVRQRVSERQGNAIQVRVELQADCFAGIWANKTQEAKKIFEPGDIESALNAASAIGDDRIQKQTQGYVVPDSFTHGSSEQRVRWFKRGYQTGDLRQCDTFNADDL
;
A
#
# COMPACT_ATOMS: atom_id res chain seq x y z
N MET A 1 -39.07 -5.92 12.29
CA MET A 1 -37.69 -5.98 12.80
C MET A 1 -36.84 -5.01 11.97
N SER A 2 -36.27 -4.02 12.63
CA SER A 2 -35.86 -2.74 12.06
C SER A 2 -34.55 -2.83 11.25
N ALA A 3 -34.50 -2.19 10.08
CA ALA A 3 -33.35 -2.03 9.18
C ALA A 3 -32.09 -1.36 9.80
N LYS A 4 -32.15 -1.02 11.09
CA LYS A 4 -31.05 -0.42 11.87
C LYS A 4 -30.06 -1.46 12.40
N LYS A 5 -30.43 -2.74 12.43
CA LYS A 5 -29.60 -3.85 12.96
C LYS A 5 -28.63 -4.45 11.94
N CYS A 6 -28.72 -4.06 10.66
CA CYS A 6 -27.81 -4.54 9.59
C CYS A 6 -26.62 -3.62 9.30
N ARG A 7 -26.48 -2.49 9.97
CA ARG A 7 -25.34 -1.56 9.75
C ARG A 7 -24.21 -1.68 10.76
N ASP A 8 -24.43 -2.38 11.87
CA ASP A 8 -23.37 -2.64 12.89
C ASP A 8 -22.70 -4.02 12.74
N GLY A 9 -22.97 -4.75 11.66
CA GLY A 9 -22.78 -6.18 11.55
C GLY A 9 -21.56 -6.68 10.75
N LEU A 10 -20.48 -5.92 10.61
CA LEU A 10 -19.23 -6.40 9.96
C LEU A 10 -18.01 -6.06 10.83
N LYS A 11 -18.07 -6.42 12.11
CA LYS A 11 -16.98 -6.19 13.06
C LYS A 11 -16.51 -7.53 13.62
N MET A 12 -15.28 -7.90 13.26
CA MET A 12 -14.55 -8.98 13.91
C MET A 12 -14.46 -8.73 15.42
N ARG A 13 -14.43 -9.81 16.20
CA ARG A 13 -14.22 -9.76 17.66
C ARG A 13 -12.72 -9.72 18.00
N TRP A 14 -12.07 -8.63 17.64
CA TRP A 14 -10.63 -8.46 17.83
C TRP A 14 -10.26 -7.67 19.09
N ARG A 15 -11.20 -6.88 19.65
CA ARG A 15 -10.91 -6.01 20.80
C ARG A 15 -10.61 -6.81 22.05
N GLY A 16 -9.49 -6.46 22.71
CA GLY A 16 -9.01 -7.14 23.90
C GLY A 16 -8.15 -8.38 23.61
N GLU A 17 -7.90 -8.70 22.34
CA GLU A 17 -6.91 -9.70 21.94
C GLU A 17 -5.48 -9.16 22.07
N ARG A 18 -4.48 -10.07 21.97
CA ARG A 18 -3.06 -9.71 22.05
C ARG A 18 -2.67 -8.75 20.92
N GLU A 19 -1.92 -7.74 21.26
CA GLU A 19 -1.27 -6.86 20.29
C GLU A 19 0.16 -7.36 19.99
N SER A 20 0.60 -7.17 18.74
CA SER A 20 1.97 -7.43 18.32
C SER A 20 2.90 -6.30 18.74
N GLU A 21 4.10 -6.65 19.23
CA GLU A 21 5.18 -5.70 19.48
C GLU A 21 5.98 -5.36 18.21
N ASN A 22 5.64 -5.98 17.08
CA ASN A 22 6.35 -5.83 15.81
C ASN A 22 5.78 -4.71 14.93
N VAL A 23 5.04 -3.75 15.48
CA VAL A 23 4.52 -2.59 14.76
C VAL A 23 5.44 -1.38 14.95
N GLU A 24 6.04 -0.92 13.86
CA GLU A 24 6.82 0.33 13.78
C GLU A 24 5.92 1.48 13.32
N ASP A 25 5.60 2.44 14.18
CA ASP A 25 4.77 3.59 13.84
C ASP A 25 5.62 4.75 13.33
N ARG A 26 5.69 4.91 12.02
CA ARG A 26 6.41 6.00 11.33
C ARG A 26 5.47 7.04 10.71
N ARG A 27 4.22 7.08 11.08
CA ARG A 27 3.23 8.03 10.51
C ARG A 27 3.63 9.49 10.72
N SER A 28 4.37 9.78 11.78
CA SER A 28 4.89 11.13 12.06
C SER A 28 6.11 11.52 11.21
N GLU A 29 6.80 10.56 10.60
CA GLU A 29 8.00 10.82 9.79
C GLU A 29 7.65 11.31 8.38
N GLY A 30 6.46 11.01 7.86
CA GLY A 30 6.00 11.37 6.51
C GLY A 30 5.51 12.82 6.34
N GLY A 31 5.37 13.61 7.42
CA GLY A 31 4.88 14.98 7.38
C GLY A 31 5.92 16.07 7.03
N GLY A 32 7.18 15.73 6.96
CA GLY A 32 8.24 16.61 6.47
C GLY A 32 8.42 16.40 4.98
N GLY A 33 8.04 17.39 4.16
CA GLY A 33 8.27 17.37 2.72
C GLY A 33 9.69 16.84 2.43
N PHE A 34 9.86 16.13 1.31
CA PHE A 34 11.15 15.68 0.81
C PHE A 34 12.15 16.85 0.88
N GLY A 35 12.79 17.02 2.04
CA GLY A 35 13.85 17.98 2.22
C GLY A 35 14.91 17.65 1.21
N SER A 36 15.18 18.61 0.30
CA SER A 36 16.32 18.54 -0.61
C SER A 36 17.53 17.99 0.11
N PRO A 37 18.25 17.02 -0.45
CA PRO A 37 19.45 16.46 0.18
C PRO A 37 20.66 17.43 0.13
N PHE A 38 20.41 18.73 0.15
CA PHE A 38 21.46 19.74 0.22
C PHE A 38 21.47 20.36 1.63
N PRO A 39 22.44 20.00 2.49
CA PRO A 39 22.70 20.74 3.71
C PRO A 39 23.41 22.05 3.37
N GLY A 40 22.79 23.17 3.68
CA GLY A 40 23.46 24.47 3.70
C GLY A 40 22.94 25.45 2.65
N GLY A 41 22.10 26.38 3.13
CA GLY A 41 21.77 27.62 2.43
C GLY A 41 23.04 28.47 2.24
N GLY A 42 23.63 28.38 1.06
CA GLY A 42 24.60 29.30 0.55
C GLY A 42 24.11 29.76 -0.82
N GLY A 43 23.73 31.03 -0.93
CA GLY A 43 23.31 31.65 -2.19
C GLY A 43 24.37 31.49 -3.26
N LEU A 44 24.13 30.64 -4.25
CA LEU A 44 24.97 30.58 -5.45
C LEU A 44 24.62 31.79 -6.35
N ARG A 45 25.52 32.78 -6.33
CA ARG A 45 25.58 33.79 -7.37
C ARG A 45 26.07 33.14 -8.66
N PHE A 46 25.25 33.12 -9.68
CA PHE A 46 25.66 32.74 -11.03
C PHE A 46 26.42 33.92 -11.68
N PRO A 47 27.67 33.75 -12.10
CA PRO A 47 28.27 34.67 -13.06
C PRO A 47 27.76 34.30 -14.44
N GLY A 48 27.17 35.27 -15.15
CA GLY A 48 26.73 35.11 -16.52
C GLY A 48 27.90 34.92 -17.45
N GLY A 49 27.71 34.10 -18.49
CA GLY A 49 28.61 34.08 -19.68
C GLY A 49 28.72 32.71 -20.34
N GLY A 50 28.02 32.51 -21.45
CA GLY A 50 28.50 31.90 -22.68
C GLY A 50 28.66 30.38 -22.75
N GLY A 51 27.91 29.74 -23.67
CA GLY A 51 28.38 28.51 -24.31
C GLY A 51 27.38 27.35 -24.28
N ALA A 52 26.51 27.30 -25.28
CA ALA A 52 25.68 26.12 -25.60
C ALA A 52 26.56 24.91 -25.93
N ARG A 53 26.38 23.83 -25.17
CA ARG A 53 26.66 22.46 -25.66
C ARG A 53 25.65 21.53 -25.06
N GLY A 54 24.93 20.79 -25.93
CA GLY A 54 23.85 19.89 -25.66
C GLY A 54 24.20 18.81 -24.63
N GLY A 55 23.55 18.85 -23.48
CA GLY A 55 23.51 17.77 -22.52
C GLY A 55 22.35 16.86 -22.89
N GLY A 56 22.64 15.72 -23.53
CA GLY A 56 21.65 14.69 -23.78
C GLY A 56 21.08 14.16 -22.46
N ILE A 57 19.79 13.96 -22.43
CA ILE A 57 19.11 13.25 -21.34
C ILE A 57 19.78 11.87 -21.25
N GLY A 58 20.43 11.56 -20.14
CA GLY A 58 21.09 10.27 -19.94
C GLY A 58 20.06 9.12 -20.03
N ILE A 59 20.54 7.92 -20.39
CA ILE A 59 19.71 6.72 -20.57
C ILE A 59 18.77 6.50 -19.37
N VAL A 60 19.21 6.79 -18.15
CA VAL A 60 18.41 6.70 -16.93
C VAL A 60 17.26 7.70 -16.93
N GLY A 61 17.50 8.95 -17.37
CA GLY A 61 16.45 9.97 -17.50
C GLY A 61 15.42 9.60 -18.59
N LEU A 62 15.87 8.94 -19.67
CA LEU A 62 14.99 8.44 -20.72
C LEU A 62 14.12 7.27 -20.22
N LEU A 63 14.67 6.37 -19.42
CA LEU A 63 13.91 5.26 -18.85
C LEU A 63 12.89 5.72 -17.81
N ILE A 64 13.22 6.73 -16.99
CA ILE A 64 12.26 7.36 -16.07
C ILE A 64 11.14 8.05 -16.85
N LEU A 65 11.47 8.76 -17.93
CA LEU A 65 10.50 9.44 -18.79
C LEU A 65 9.58 8.43 -19.48
N LEU A 66 10.11 7.34 -20.00
CA LEU A 66 9.34 6.25 -20.60
C LEU A 66 8.45 5.53 -19.56
N GLY A 67 8.94 5.34 -18.36
CA GLY A 67 8.14 4.79 -17.24
C GLY A 67 6.96 5.71 -16.88
N LEU A 68 7.18 7.01 -16.76
CA LEU A 68 6.12 7.99 -16.52
C LEU A 68 5.10 8.06 -17.67
N MET A 69 5.53 7.96 -18.91
CA MET A 69 4.66 7.91 -20.08
C MET A 69 3.78 6.65 -20.09
N PHE A 70 4.38 5.51 -19.74
CA PHE A 70 3.67 4.23 -19.70
C PHE A 70 2.65 4.15 -18.55
N PHE A 71 3.02 4.71 -17.38
CA PHE A 71 2.15 4.69 -16.20
C PHE A 71 1.08 5.80 -16.19
N PHE A 72 1.34 6.96 -16.80
CA PHE A 72 0.44 8.12 -16.72
C PHE A 72 -0.20 8.50 -18.05
N GLY A 73 0.03 7.73 -19.13
CA GLY A 73 -0.61 7.96 -20.44
C GLY A 73 -0.29 9.32 -21.08
N VAL A 74 0.88 9.89 -20.79
CA VAL A 74 1.29 11.19 -21.34
C VAL A 74 1.84 11.02 -22.74
N ASP A 75 1.25 11.70 -23.75
CA ASP A 75 1.69 11.63 -25.15
C ASP A 75 3.11 12.23 -25.29
N PRO A 76 4.09 11.46 -25.81
CA PRO A 76 5.47 11.91 -25.98
C PRO A 76 5.63 13.15 -26.85
N ARG A 77 4.67 13.43 -27.72
CA ARG A 77 4.70 14.58 -28.65
C ARG A 77 4.56 15.92 -27.92
N VAL A 78 3.89 15.94 -26.74
CA VAL A 78 3.71 17.17 -25.94
C VAL A 78 5.01 17.64 -25.30
N ILE A 79 5.92 16.72 -24.99
CA ILE A 79 7.21 17.04 -24.33
C ILE A 79 8.31 17.35 -25.33
N MET A 80 8.28 16.77 -26.53
CA MET A 80 9.29 17.02 -27.58
C MET A 80 9.08 18.32 -28.36
N GLN A 81 7.88 18.89 -28.34
CA GLN A 81 7.57 20.13 -29.05
C GLN A 81 7.70 21.33 -28.15
N GLY A 82 8.69 21.52 -27.30
CA GLY A 82 9.06 22.76 -26.61
C GLY A 82 8.11 23.95 -26.66
N GLY A 83 6.81 23.68 -26.78
CA GLY A 83 5.74 24.66 -26.93
C GLY A 83 5.09 24.87 -25.58
N GLY A 84 5.53 25.90 -24.86
CA GLY A 84 4.66 26.52 -23.89
C GLY A 84 3.36 26.94 -24.58
N PRO A 85 2.19 26.90 -23.94
CA PRO A 85 0.97 27.43 -24.50
C PRO A 85 1.10 28.94 -24.65
N GLY A 86 1.36 29.38 -25.85
CA GLY A 86 1.11 30.77 -26.28
C GLY A 86 -0.41 30.95 -26.32
N GLY A 87 -0.97 31.35 -25.21
CA GLY A 87 -2.35 31.80 -25.10
C GLY A 87 -2.38 33.29 -25.04
N ASP A 88 -3.20 33.87 -25.91
CA ASP A 88 -3.52 35.28 -26.06
C ASP A 88 -3.60 36.05 -24.72
N GLU A 89 -2.81 37.12 -24.63
CA GLU A 89 -2.99 38.21 -23.66
C GLU A 89 -4.25 38.97 -24.02
N SER A 90 -5.38 38.62 -23.42
CA SER A 90 -6.46 39.61 -23.25
C SER A 90 -7.46 39.14 -22.18
N ASN A 91 -7.65 40.03 -21.19
CA ASN A 91 -8.73 40.04 -20.18
C ASN A 91 -8.62 39.14 -18.97
N PHE A 92 -7.70 39.50 -18.05
CA PHE A 92 -7.99 39.32 -16.62
C PHE A 92 -8.08 40.69 -15.92
N PRO A 93 -9.11 40.99 -15.13
CA PRO A 93 -9.20 42.23 -14.38
C PRO A 93 -8.12 42.29 -13.30
N ASP A 94 -7.43 43.41 -13.23
CA ASP A 94 -6.42 43.81 -12.27
C ASP A 94 -6.99 43.75 -10.84
N ILE A 95 -6.73 42.66 -10.09
CA ILE A 95 -7.02 42.61 -8.67
C ILE A 95 -5.77 43.14 -7.96
N LYS A 96 -5.79 44.43 -7.61
CA LYS A 96 -4.78 45.08 -6.77
C LYS A 96 -4.93 44.55 -5.34
N LEU A 97 -3.97 43.73 -4.90
CA LEU A 97 -3.77 43.41 -3.48
C LEU A 97 -3.33 44.69 -2.74
N PRO A 98 -3.89 45.01 -1.57
CA PRO A 98 -3.46 46.15 -0.77
C PRO A 98 -2.02 45.91 -0.28
N GLN A 99 -1.13 46.84 -0.64
CA GLN A 99 0.21 46.88 -0.06
C GLN A 99 0.12 47.34 1.38
N SER A 100 0.49 46.46 2.30
CA SER A 100 0.67 46.79 3.69
C SER A 100 1.85 47.74 3.86
N ARG A 101 1.55 48.95 4.39
CA ARG A 101 2.55 49.93 4.86
C ARG A 101 3.22 49.38 6.12
N PRO A 102 4.52 49.60 6.32
CA PRO A 102 5.14 49.31 7.60
C PRO A 102 4.73 50.36 8.63
N ASP A 103 3.87 50.01 9.56
CA ASP A 103 3.60 50.82 10.73
C ASP A 103 4.65 50.55 11.81
N THR A 104 5.55 51.52 11.93
CA THR A 104 6.43 51.68 13.11
C THR A 104 5.70 52.41 14.21
N THR A 105 4.90 51.71 14.97
CA THR A 105 4.49 52.17 16.33
C THR A 105 4.54 50.96 17.24
N GLY A 106 5.60 50.97 18.08
CA GLY A 106 5.79 49.97 19.12
C GLY A 106 4.73 50.07 20.23
N PHE A 107 3.82 49.13 20.22
CA PHE A 107 3.05 48.79 21.41
C PHE A 107 3.61 47.49 22.01
N PRO A 108 3.82 47.44 23.35
CA PRO A 108 4.27 46.23 24.00
C PRO A 108 3.17 45.17 23.90
N VAL A 109 3.50 44.06 23.20
CA VAL A 109 2.63 42.89 23.14
C VAL A 109 2.59 42.27 24.55
N PRO A 110 1.43 42.12 25.19
CA PRO A 110 1.34 41.37 26.43
C PRO A 110 1.77 39.93 26.18
N ARG A 111 2.72 39.44 26.99
CA ARG A 111 3.06 38.02 27.01
C ARG A 111 1.79 37.23 27.32
N GLN A 112 1.29 36.48 26.35
CA GLN A 112 0.27 35.48 26.64
C GLN A 112 0.86 34.46 27.62
N PRO A 113 0.11 34.06 28.66
CA PRO A 113 0.50 32.95 29.50
C PRO A 113 0.62 31.71 28.62
N GLN A 114 1.75 31.01 28.70
CA GLN A 114 1.88 29.67 28.15
C GLN A 114 0.85 28.81 28.87
N GLY A 115 -0.27 28.56 28.18
CA GLY A 115 -1.23 27.57 28.61
C GLY A 115 -0.56 26.18 28.61
N PRO A 116 -1.04 25.27 29.46
CA PRO A 116 -0.52 23.92 29.49
C PRO A 116 -0.57 23.34 28.10
N ASP A 117 0.49 22.61 27.72
CA ASP A 117 0.58 21.81 26.46
C ASP A 117 -0.74 21.03 26.29
N ILE A 118 -1.62 21.58 25.46
CA ILE A 118 -2.79 20.83 25.01
C ILE A 118 -2.22 19.83 24.03
N GLN A 119 -1.88 18.63 24.51
CA GLN A 119 -1.75 17.47 23.68
C GLN A 119 -3.06 17.37 22.91
N HIS A 120 -3.03 17.72 21.63
CA HIS A 120 -4.16 17.46 20.76
C HIS A 120 -4.46 15.96 20.85
N PRO A 121 -5.68 15.54 21.24
CA PRO A 121 -6.02 14.14 21.24
C PRO A 121 -5.84 13.67 19.79
N ARG A 122 -4.87 12.77 19.56
CA ARG A 122 -4.78 12.00 18.31
C ARG A 122 -6.17 11.44 18.10
N SER A 123 -6.73 11.59 16.90
CA SER A 123 -8.11 11.20 16.68
C SER A 123 -8.25 9.73 17.08
N SER A 124 -9.16 9.43 17.98
CA SER A 124 -9.45 8.08 18.50
C SER A 124 -9.57 7.03 17.40
N SER A 125 -9.96 7.42 16.19
CA SER A 125 -10.08 6.57 15.01
C SER A 125 -8.75 6.07 14.44
N GLN A 126 -7.67 6.83 14.51
CA GLN A 126 -6.35 6.38 14.01
C GLN A 126 -5.62 5.49 15.03
N ASP A 127 -5.87 5.72 16.32
CA ASP A 127 -5.34 4.86 17.37
C ASP A 127 -6.09 3.52 17.39
N ASP A 128 -7.41 3.52 17.17
CA ASP A 128 -8.21 2.30 16.99
C ASP A 128 -7.73 1.48 15.79
N LEU A 129 -7.37 2.12 14.66
CA LEU A 129 -6.83 1.42 13.50
C LEU A 129 -5.44 0.84 13.75
N LYS A 130 -4.59 1.55 14.50
CA LYS A 130 -3.28 1.02 14.90
C LYS A 130 -3.43 -0.20 15.80
N GLU A 131 -4.30 -0.12 16.83
CA GLU A 131 -4.62 -1.25 17.71
C GLU A 131 -5.11 -2.45 16.88
N PHE A 132 -6.06 -2.22 15.96
CA PHE A 132 -6.58 -3.24 15.06
C PHE A 132 -5.46 -3.92 14.24
N VAL A 133 -4.60 -3.12 13.59
CA VAL A 133 -3.46 -3.64 12.81
C VAL A 133 -2.52 -4.46 13.67
N SER A 134 -2.25 -4.00 14.91
CA SER A 134 -1.39 -4.69 15.87
C SER A 134 -1.97 -6.04 16.29
N VAL A 135 -3.28 -6.10 16.54
CA VAL A 135 -3.98 -7.36 16.86
C VAL A 135 -3.96 -8.32 15.67
N VAL A 136 -4.29 -7.86 14.45
CA VAL A 136 -4.29 -8.74 13.27
C VAL A 136 -2.89 -9.27 12.98
N LEU A 137 -1.85 -8.46 13.13
CA LEU A 137 -0.46 -8.93 12.99
C LEU A 137 -0.14 -10.01 14.04
N ALA A 138 -0.54 -9.80 15.29
CA ALA A 138 -0.38 -10.78 16.35
C ALA A 138 -1.08 -12.12 16.03
N GLU A 139 -2.28 -12.08 15.45
CA GLU A 139 -3.01 -13.27 15.01
C GLU A 139 -2.25 -14.00 13.88
N THR A 140 -1.64 -13.27 12.95
CA THR A 140 -0.80 -13.91 11.92
C THR A 140 0.45 -14.57 12.51
N GLU A 141 1.10 -13.93 13.48
CA GLU A 141 2.25 -14.49 14.20
C GLU A 141 1.87 -15.79 14.90
N ASP A 142 0.75 -15.81 15.65
CA ASP A 142 0.28 -16.97 16.39
C ASP A 142 0.00 -18.15 15.43
N VAL A 143 -0.64 -17.90 14.31
CA VAL A 143 -0.94 -18.93 13.30
C VAL A 143 0.34 -19.49 12.70
N TRP A 144 1.22 -18.63 12.17
CA TRP A 144 2.38 -19.08 11.42
C TRP A 144 3.50 -19.67 12.28
N ARG A 145 3.68 -19.21 13.52
CA ARG A 145 4.57 -19.82 14.50
C ARG A 145 4.20 -21.28 14.81
N ASN A 146 2.90 -21.58 14.81
CA ASN A 146 2.39 -22.92 15.05
C ASN A 146 2.34 -23.80 13.79
N LEU A 147 2.05 -23.20 12.64
CA LEU A 147 1.81 -23.95 11.41
C LEU A 147 3.09 -24.26 10.64
N LEU A 148 3.97 -23.28 10.45
CA LEU A 148 5.13 -23.41 9.57
C LEU A 148 6.12 -24.52 9.98
N PRO A 149 6.37 -24.78 11.29
CA PRO A 149 7.21 -25.90 11.72
C PRO A 149 6.69 -27.28 11.32
N GLN A 150 5.38 -27.44 11.14
CA GLN A 150 4.77 -28.70 10.69
C GLN A 150 5.15 -29.05 9.23
N TYR A 151 5.63 -28.05 8.49
CA TYR A 151 6.11 -28.17 7.10
C TYR A 151 7.63 -28.05 6.99
N GLY A 152 8.35 -28.17 8.13
CA GLY A 152 9.81 -28.18 8.16
C GLY A 152 10.49 -26.82 8.02
N ALA A 153 9.72 -25.71 8.10
CA ALA A 153 10.25 -24.36 8.04
C ALA A 153 10.11 -23.64 9.37
N ARG A 154 11.00 -22.69 9.65
CA ARG A 154 10.96 -21.88 10.87
C ARG A 154 10.29 -20.54 10.54
N TYR A 155 9.33 -20.13 11.35
CA TYR A 155 8.76 -18.79 11.26
C TYR A 155 9.62 -17.78 12.04
N SER A 156 9.89 -16.63 11.44
CA SER A 156 10.36 -15.41 12.08
C SER A 156 9.30 -14.33 11.85
N ASP A 157 9.02 -13.51 12.85
CA ASP A 157 7.96 -12.51 12.73
C ASP A 157 8.40 -11.37 11.83
N PRO A 158 7.57 -10.93 10.88
CA PRO A 158 7.83 -9.71 10.11
C PRO A 158 7.59 -8.49 10.99
N LYS A 159 8.21 -7.37 10.66
CA LYS A 159 7.79 -6.08 11.18
C LYS A 159 6.76 -5.44 10.28
N LEU A 160 5.78 -4.74 10.86
CA LEU A 160 4.81 -3.95 10.14
C LEU A 160 5.08 -2.47 10.39
N VAL A 161 5.32 -1.73 9.32
CA VAL A 161 5.58 -0.30 9.33
C VAL A 161 4.31 0.46 8.95
N LEU A 162 3.79 1.25 9.89
CA LEU A 162 2.75 2.24 9.62
C LEU A 162 3.39 3.52 9.12
N PHE A 163 2.96 4.03 7.96
CA PHE A 163 3.47 5.27 7.40
C PHE A 163 2.35 6.19 6.91
N SER A 164 2.67 7.40 6.48
CA SER A 164 1.74 8.35 5.86
C SER A 164 2.34 8.97 4.61
N GLY A 165 1.62 8.85 3.49
CA GLY A 165 1.98 9.43 2.20
C GLY A 165 3.11 8.70 1.49
N GLY A 166 4.30 8.64 2.06
CA GLY A 166 5.45 7.97 1.47
C GLY A 166 6.39 7.38 2.51
N VAL A 167 7.08 6.29 2.16
CA VAL A 167 8.04 5.60 3.02
C VAL A 167 9.22 5.08 2.21
N ARG A 168 10.38 5.02 2.83
CA ARG A 168 11.57 4.38 2.25
C ARG A 168 11.72 2.97 2.83
N SER A 169 11.77 1.98 1.95
CA SER A 169 12.05 0.57 2.26
C SER A 169 13.36 0.12 1.60
N ALA A 170 13.84 -1.07 1.90
CA ALA A 170 14.96 -1.68 1.18
C ALA A 170 14.63 -2.00 -0.29
N CYS A 171 13.34 -2.16 -0.63
CA CYS A 171 12.86 -2.38 -1.99
C CYS A 171 12.65 -1.07 -2.78
N GLY A 172 12.89 0.10 -2.18
CA GLY A 172 12.71 1.41 -2.80
C GLY A 172 11.72 2.31 -2.06
N ILE A 173 11.17 3.29 -2.78
CA ILE A 173 10.19 4.23 -2.23
C ILE A 173 8.79 3.66 -2.42
N GLY A 174 8.07 3.44 -1.30
CA GLY A 174 6.65 3.13 -1.29
C GLY A 174 5.83 4.41 -1.14
N MET A 175 4.74 4.51 -1.89
CA MET A 175 3.79 5.62 -1.83
C MET A 175 2.42 5.09 -1.41
N ALA A 176 1.66 5.85 -0.63
CA ALA A 176 0.33 5.46 -0.16
C ALA A 176 -0.60 4.98 -1.30
N GLN A 177 -0.51 5.61 -2.47
CA GLN A 177 -1.31 5.29 -3.66
C GLN A 177 -0.99 3.90 -4.26
N MET A 178 0.15 3.31 -3.92
CA MET A 178 0.52 1.96 -4.36
C MET A 178 -0.18 0.87 -3.55
N GLY A 179 -0.82 1.24 -2.45
CA GLY A 179 -1.40 0.32 -1.48
C GLY A 179 -0.38 -0.26 -0.50
N PRO A 180 -0.82 -1.17 0.39
CA PRO A 180 0.07 -1.97 1.23
C PRO A 180 1.01 -2.83 0.41
N PHE A 181 2.19 -3.15 0.97
CA PHE A 181 3.14 -4.03 0.31
C PHE A 181 4.08 -4.72 1.31
N TYR A 182 4.58 -5.87 0.92
CA TYR A 182 5.67 -6.57 1.60
C TYR A 182 6.99 -6.34 0.84
N CYS A 183 8.06 -6.03 1.56
CA CYS A 183 9.40 -5.93 0.98
C CYS A 183 10.25 -7.14 1.42
N PRO A 184 10.63 -8.06 0.49
CA PRO A 184 11.40 -9.25 0.83
C PRO A 184 12.87 -8.96 1.19
N GLN A 185 13.39 -7.75 0.91
CA GLN A 185 14.77 -7.39 1.21
C GLN A 185 14.98 -6.97 2.67
N ASP A 186 13.96 -6.41 3.32
CA ASP A 186 13.99 -6.02 4.73
C ASP A 186 12.97 -6.79 5.59
N GLU A 187 12.22 -7.70 4.97
CA GLU A 187 11.23 -8.58 5.59
C GLU A 187 10.15 -7.80 6.37
N LYS A 188 9.72 -6.65 5.81
CA LYS A 188 8.73 -5.78 6.42
C LYS A 188 7.48 -5.65 5.57
N VAL A 189 6.35 -5.57 6.28
CA VAL A 189 5.06 -5.16 5.72
C VAL A 189 4.90 -3.65 5.90
N TYR A 190 4.40 -2.95 4.88
CA TYR A 190 4.22 -1.50 4.87
C TYR A 190 2.77 -1.15 4.60
N ILE A 191 2.15 -0.35 5.47
CA ILE A 191 0.75 0.04 5.35
C ILE A 191 0.57 1.53 5.65
N ASP A 192 -0.04 2.26 4.72
CA ASP A 192 -0.65 3.55 5.02
C ASP A 192 -2.12 3.32 5.43
N LEU A 193 -2.50 3.77 6.62
CA LEU A 193 -3.86 3.56 7.14
C LEU A 193 -4.95 4.24 6.30
N SER A 194 -4.60 5.20 5.43
CA SER A 194 -5.53 5.79 4.47
C SER A 194 -6.07 4.77 3.46
N PHE A 195 -5.32 3.68 3.19
CA PHE A 195 -5.75 2.59 2.32
C PHE A 195 -7.07 1.95 2.78
N TYR A 196 -7.33 1.87 4.07
CA TYR A 196 -8.58 1.32 4.58
C TYR A 196 -9.80 2.17 4.21
N LYS A 197 -9.59 3.49 4.10
CA LYS A 197 -10.63 4.37 3.55
C LYS A 197 -10.83 4.11 2.05
N GLU A 198 -9.76 3.91 1.28
CA GLU A 198 -9.85 3.56 -0.14
C GLU A 198 -10.54 2.21 -0.34
N LEU A 199 -10.20 1.20 0.47
CA LEU A 199 -10.82 -0.13 0.44
C LEU A 199 -12.36 -0.03 0.59
N LYS A 200 -12.82 0.84 1.48
CA LYS A 200 -14.25 1.11 1.68
C LYS A 200 -14.86 1.92 0.54
N ASP A 201 -14.26 3.08 0.21
CA ASP A 201 -14.91 4.10 -0.63
C ASP A 201 -14.73 3.83 -2.12
N ARG A 202 -13.56 3.34 -2.53
CA ARG A 202 -13.22 3.07 -3.92
C ARG A 202 -13.51 1.62 -4.33
N PHE A 203 -13.14 0.68 -3.46
CA PHE A 203 -13.25 -0.75 -3.75
C PHE A 203 -14.55 -1.37 -3.24
N ASN A 204 -15.39 -0.59 -2.52
CA ASN A 204 -16.65 -1.04 -1.94
C ASN A 204 -16.51 -2.34 -1.10
N ALA A 205 -15.39 -2.45 -0.38
CA ALA A 205 -15.05 -3.57 0.50
C ALA A 205 -14.85 -3.07 1.94
N PRO A 206 -15.93 -2.64 2.63
CA PRO A 206 -15.86 -2.20 4.01
C PRO A 206 -15.76 -3.37 4.98
N GLY A 207 -15.29 -3.07 6.21
CA GLY A 207 -15.32 -4.01 7.33
C GLY A 207 -13.93 -4.43 7.81
N ASP A 208 -13.87 -4.86 9.06
CA ASP A 208 -12.62 -5.24 9.72
C ASP A 208 -11.98 -6.44 9.03
N ALA A 209 -12.77 -7.43 8.61
CA ALA A 209 -12.28 -8.62 7.94
C ALA A 209 -11.67 -8.33 6.54
N ALA A 210 -12.19 -7.34 5.82
CA ALA A 210 -11.60 -6.87 4.57
C ALA A 210 -10.21 -6.26 4.80
N GLN A 211 -10.06 -5.49 5.88
CA GLN A 211 -8.77 -4.89 6.27
C GLN A 211 -7.80 -5.95 6.79
N ALA A 212 -8.29 -6.91 7.59
CA ALA A 212 -7.50 -8.01 8.12
C ALA A 212 -6.97 -8.93 7.00
N TYR A 213 -7.79 -9.19 5.97
CA TYR A 213 -7.36 -9.94 4.79
C TYR A 213 -6.14 -9.30 4.12
N VAL A 214 -6.09 -7.99 3.97
CA VAL A 214 -4.94 -7.32 3.35
C VAL A 214 -3.67 -7.55 4.16
N ILE A 215 -3.72 -7.40 5.49
CA ILE A 215 -2.56 -7.66 6.35
C ILE A 215 -2.11 -9.13 6.23
N ALA A 216 -3.06 -10.06 6.26
CA ALA A 216 -2.78 -11.49 6.14
C ALA A 216 -2.20 -11.87 4.77
N HIS A 217 -2.59 -11.18 3.70
CA HIS A 217 -2.03 -11.34 2.36
C HIS A 217 -0.56 -10.88 2.31
N GLU A 218 -0.24 -9.70 2.86
CA GLU A 218 1.15 -9.22 2.92
C GLU A 218 2.03 -10.12 3.80
N VAL A 219 1.49 -10.65 4.90
CA VAL A 219 2.18 -11.68 5.70
C VAL A 219 2.30 -12.99 4.91
N GLY A 220 1.36 -13.30 4.02
CA GLY A 220 1.47 -14.42 3.08
C GLY A 220 2.73 -14.33 2.21
N HIS A 221 3.07 -13.14 1.72
CA HIS A 221 4.34 -12.90 1.01
C HIS A 221 5.56 -13.12 1.91
N HIS A 222 5.48 -12.73 3.19
CA HIS A 222 6.55 -13.05 4.14
C HIS A 222 6.72 -14.56 4.32
N VAL A 223 5.64 -15.32 4.44
CA VAL A 223 5.69 -16.78 4.49
C VAL A 223 6.33 -17.37 3.22
N GLN A 224 5.99 -16.85 2.04
CA GLN A 224 6.64 -17.26 0.78
C GLN A 224 8.14 -17.00 0.79
N LYS A 225 8.59 -15.87 1.37
CA LYS A 225 10.02 -15.57 1.54
C LYS A 225 10.68 -16.60 2.44
N LEU A 226 10.09 -16.92 3.59
CA LEU A 226 10.62 -17.91 4.53
C LEU A 226 10.66 -19.34 3.94
N LEU A 227 9.75 -19.66 3.04
CA LEU A 227 9.73 -20.93 2.29
C LEU A 227 10.71 -20.95 1.10
N GLY A 228 11.42 -19.83 0.82
CA GLY A 228 12.35 -19.70 -0.29
C GLY A 228 11.68 -19.61 -1.67
N ILE A 229 10.36 -19.44 -1.72
CA ILE A 229 9.59 -19.33 -2.96
C ILE A 229 9.93 -18.03 -3.70
N MET A 230 10.03 -16.90 -2.99
CA MET A 230 10.34 -15.63 -3.62
C MET A 230 11.71 -15.59 -4.28
N ASP A 231 12.72 -16.22 -3.68
CA ASP A 231 14.06 -16.30 -4.25
C ASP A 231 14.09 -17.16 -5.54
N GLN A 232 13.32 -18.25 -5.56
CA GLN A 232 13.15 -19.08 -6.76
C GLN A 232 12.41 -18.33 -7.87
N VAL A 233 11.34 -17.62 -7.53
CA VAL A 233 10.56 -16.80 -8.46
C VAL A 233 11.45 -15.72 -9.10
N GLU A 234 12.22 -14.99 -8.30
CA GLU A 234 13.12 -13.95 -8.80
C GLU A 234 14.16 -14.52 -9.77
N ALA A 235 14.77 -15.66 -9.43
CA ALA A 235 15.73 -16.34 -10.30
C ALA A 235 15.13 -16.78 -11.64
N VAL A 236 13.85 -17.17 -11.67
CA VAL A 236 13.15 -17.57 -12.91
C VAL A 236 12.76 -16.32 -13.71
N ARG A 237 12.21 -15.28 -13.06
CA ARG A 237 11.75 -14.06 -13.73
C ARG A 237 12.85 -13.33 -14.49
N GLN A 238 14.09 -13.39 -14.01
CA GLN A 238 15.26 -12.83 -14.72
C GLN A 238 15.57 -13.50 -16.07
N ARG A 239 14.97 -14.68 -16.38
CA ARG A 239 15.29 -15.53 -17.53
C ARG A 239 14.14 -15.71 -18.50
N VAL A 240 12.98 -15.16 -18.20
CA VAL A 240 11.76 -15.34 -19.00
C VAL A 240 11.28 -14.01 -19.59
N SER A 241 10.35 -14.07 -20.54
CA SER A 241 9.70 -12.86 -21.07
C SER A 241 8.82 -12.18 -20.01
N GLU A 242 8.53 -10.89 -20.22
CA GLU A 242 7.63 -10.11 -19.33
C GLU A 242 6.28 -10.82 -19.13
N ARG A 243 5.64 -11.29 -20.20
CA ARG A 243 4.37 -12.05 -20.14
C ARG A 243 4.48 -13.29 -19.24
N GLN A 244 5.57 -14.06 -19.37
CA GLN A 244 5.81 -15.21 -18.51
C GLN A 244 6.11 -14.80 -17.07
N GLY A 245 6.85 -13.70 -16.89
CA GLY A 245 7.10 -13.11 -15.57
C GLY A 245 5.82 -12.66 -14.88
N ASN A 246 4.88 -12.06 -15.60
CA ASN A 246 3.57 -11.68 -15.10
C ASN A 246 2.74 -12.91 -14.69
N ALA A 247 2.73 -13.96 -15.52
CA ALA A 247 2.02 -15.20 -15.19
C ALA A 247 2.59 -15.88 -13.94
N ILE A 248 3.91 -15.83 -13.73
CA ILE A 248 4.55 -16.31 -12.49
C ILE A 248 4.15 -15.43 -11.30
N GLN A 249 4.12 -14.11 -11.48
CA GLN A 249 3.71 -13.19 -10.41
C GLN A 249 2.26 -13.45 -9.99
N VAL A 250 1.34 -13.66 -10.92
CA VAL A 250 -0.04 -14.06 -10.60
C VAL A 250 -0.06 -15.29 -9.69
N ARG A 251 0.77 -16.31 -9.92
CA ARG A 251 0.84 -17.49 -9.06
C ARG A 251 1.32 -17.17 -7.64
N VAL A 252 2.27 -16.23 -7.51
CA VAL A 252 2.74 -15.72 -6.21
C VAL A 252 1.59 -15.05 -5.46
N GLU A 253 0.85 -14.17 -6.12
CA GLU A 253 -0.27 -13.45 -5.51
C GLU A 253 -1.40 -14.38 -5.06
N LEU A 254 -1.78 -15.31 -5.91
CA LEU A 254 -2.84 -16.29 -5.60
C LEU A 254 -2.42 -17.22 -4.45
N GLN A 255 -1.14 -17.54 -4.32
CA GLN A 255 -0.64 -18.29 -3.17
C GLN A 255 -0.70 -17.47 -1.89
N ALA A 256 -0.39 -16.16 -1.94
CA ALA A 256 -0.56 -15.27 -0.79
C ALA A 256 -2.04 -15.15 -0.39
N ASP A 257 -2.97 -15.10 -1.34
CA ASP A 257 -4.41 -15.18 -1.06
C ASP A 257 -4.80 -16.49 -0.37
N CYS A 258 -4.24 -17.62 -0.81
CA CYS A 258 -4.47 -18.91 -0.16
C CYS A 258 -3.92 -18.93 1.27
N PHE A 259 -2.75 -18.37 1.51
CA PHE A 259 -2.15 -18.24 2.85
C PHE A 259 -2.98 -17.33 3.76
N ALA A 260 -3.52 -16.23 3.23
CA ALA A 260 -4.49 -15.41 3.96
C ALA A 260 -5.75 -16.20 4.34
N GLY A 261 -6.23 -17.07 3.44
CA GLY A 261 -7.33 -17.99 3.73
C GLY A 261 -6.98 -19.00 4.84
N ILE A 262 -5.77 -19.57 4.84
CA ILE A 262 -5.29 -20.45 5.92
C ILE A 262 -5.25 -19.71 7.26
N TRP A 263 -4.72 -18.48 7.28
CA TRP A 263 -4.72 -17.65 8.47
C TRP A 263 -6.14 -17.48 9.02
N ALA A 264 -7.09 -17.11 8.16
CA ALA A 264 -8.49 -16.93 8.56
C ALA A 264 -9.12 -18.22 9.11
N ASN A 265 -8.82 -19.39 8.49
CA ASN A 265 -9.25 -20.70 8.98
C ASN A 265 -8.72 -20.97 10.40
N LYS A 266 -7.39 -20.87 10.59
CA LYS A 266 -6.73 -21.21 11.86
C LYS A 266 -7.10 -20.25 12.98
N THR A 267 -7.24 -18.97 12.68
CA THR A 267 -7.70 -17.98 13.65
C THR A 267 -9.17 -18.23 14.04
N GLN A 268 -10.02 -18.61 13.09
CA GLN A 268 -11.42 -18.96 13.38
C GLN A 268 -11.52 -20.26 14.21
N GLU A 269 -10.71 -21.26 13.94
CA GLU A 269 -10.64 -22.49 14.73
C GLU A 269 -10.23 -22.20 16.18
N ALA A 270 -9.20 -21.37 16.38
CA ALA A 270 -8.61 -21.10 17.69
C ALA A 270 -9.43 -20.11 18.53
N LYS A 271 -9.91 -19.02 17.94
CA LYS A 271 -10.45 -17.86 18.69
C LYS A 271 -11.89 -17.48 18.33
N LYS A 272 -12.40 -17.94 17.20
CA LYS A 272 -13.77 -17.64 16.73
C LYS A 272 -14.04 -16.14 16.61
N ILE A 273 -13.08 -15.37 16.09
CA ILE A 273 -13.16 -13.91 16.00
C ILE A 273 -14.01 -13.41 14.83
N PHE A 274 -14.23 -14.23 13.79
CA PHE A 274 -15.06 -13.88 12.64
C PHE A 274 -16.53 -14.08 12.94
N GLU A 275 -17.32 -13.06 12.69
CA GLU A 275 -18.77 -13.08 12.76
C GLU A 275 -19.40 -13.42 11.38
N PRO A 276 -20.70 -13.80 11.32
CA PRO A 276 -21.38 -14.02 10.05
C PRO A 276 -21.26 -12.81 9.13
N GLY A 277 -20.76 -13.01 7.91
CA GLY A 277 -20.51 -11.96 6.91
C GLY A 277 -19.08 -11.47 6.83
N ASP A 278 -18.22 -11.77 7.81
CA ASP A 278 -16.82 -11.32 7.80
C ASP A 278 -16.01 -12.00 6.70
N ILE A 279 -16.19 -13.31 6.51
CA ILE A 279 -15.51 -14.04 5.43
C ILE A 279 -15.96 -13.54 4.06
N GLU A 280 -17.24 -13.25 3.89
CA GLU A 280 -17.78 -12.63 2.68
C GLU A 280 -17.18 -11.23 2.45
N SER A 281 -16.93 -10.47 3.53
CA SER A 281 -16.26 -9.16 3.44
C SER A 281 -14.80 -9.31 2.97
N ALA A 282 -14.04 -10.28 3.51
CA ALA A 282 -12.69 -10.59 3.06
C ALA A 282 -12.67 -11.04 1.58
N LEU A 283 -13.60 -11.89 1.17
CA LEU A 283 -13.75 -12.31 -0.23
C LEU A 283 -14.11 -11.16 -1.17
N ASN A 284 -14.94 -10.21 -0.70
CA ASN A 284 -15.25 -9.00 -1.46
C ASN A 284 -14.00 -8.11 -1.63
N ALA A 285 -13.14 -8.01 -0.61
CA ALA A 285 -11.86 -7.30 -0.73
C ALA A 285 -10.94 -7.98 -1.76
N ALA A 286 -10.73 -9.29 -1.66
CA ALA A 286 -9.95 -10.06 -2.63
C ALA A 286 -10.46 -9.85 -4.07
N SER A 287 -11.78 -9.93 -4.26
CA SER A 287 -12.43 -9.68 -5.56
C SER A 287 -12.24 -8.24 -6.05
N ALA A 288 -12.32 -7.26 -5.16
CA ALA A 288 -12.33 -5.84 -5.52
C ALA A 288 -10.97 -5.35 -6.02
N ILE A 289 -9.89 -5.99 -5.57
CA ILE A 289 -8.51 -5.66 -5.96
C ILE A 289 -7.93 -6.62 -7.02
N GLY A 290 -8.78 -7.38 -7.71
CA GLY A 290 -8.36 -8.17 -8.88
C GLY A 290 -8.06 -7.29 -10.09
N ASP A 291 -7.07 -7.70 -10.90
CA ASP A 291 -6.60 -6.93 -12.06
C ASP A 291 -7.70 -6.66 -13.08
N ASP A 292 -8.60 -7.61 -13.29
CA ASP A 292 -9.75 -7.48 -14.21
C ASP A 292 -10.69 -6.32 -13.80
N ARG A 293 -10.93 -6.17 -12.49
CA ARG A 293 -11.76 -5.08 -11.96
C ARG A 293 -11.04 -3.73 -12.01
N ILE A 294 -9.78 -3.70 -11.57
CA ILE A 294 -8.97 -2.50 -11.57
C ILE A 294 -8.80 -1.97 -12.99
N GLN A 295 -8.45 -2.83 -13.95
CA GLN A 295 -8.28 -2.45 -15.35
C GLN A 295 -9.59 -1.96 -15.96
N LYS A 296 -10.71 -2.65 -15.70
CA LYS A 296 -12.01 -2.22 -16.20
C LYS A 296 -12.42 -0.84 -15.66
N GLN A 297 -12.11 -0.55 -14.39
CA GLN A 297 -12.41 0.75 -13.78
C GLN A 297 -11.51 1.87 -14.29
N THR A 298 -10.22 1.58 -14.56
CA THR A 298 -9.23 2.61 -14.90
C THR A 298 -9.11 2.86 -16.40
N GLN A 299 -9.22 1.83 -17.24
CA GLN A 299 -9.02 1.94 -18.70
C GLN A 299 -10.21 1.42 -19.53
N GLY A 300 -11.24 0.86 -18.89
CA GLY A 300 -12.47 0.44 -19.56
C GLY A 300 -12.44 -0.95 -20.24
N TYR A 301 -11.28 -1.58 -20.34
CA TYR A 301 -11.10 -2.92 -20.92
C TYR A 301 -10.08 -3.75 -20.11
N VAL A 302 -10.04 -5.05 -20.35
CA VAL A 302 -9.23 -6.02 -19.61
C VAL A 302 -8.18 -6.63 -20.54
N VAL A 303 -6.93 -6.72 -20.06
CA VAL A 303 -5.79 -7.32 -20.75
C VAL A 303 -5.17 -8.41 -19.88
N PRO A 304 -5.61 -9.69 -19.98
CA PRO A 304 -5.16 -10.76 -19.09
C PRO A 304 -3.64 -10.99 -19.06
N ASP A 305 -2.96 -10.81 -20.21
CA ASP A 305 -1.51 -10.97 -20.31
C ASP A 305 -0.70 -9.95 -19.51
N SER A 306 -1.33 -8.86 -19.07
CA SER A 306 -0.72 -7.84 -18.21
C SER A 306 -1.10 -7.98 -16.74
N PHE A 307 -1.82 -9.02 -16.36
CA PHE A 307 -2.15 -9.26 -14.98
C PHE A 307 -0.89 -9.55 -14.16
N THR A 308 -0.81 -8.97 -13.00
CA THR A 308 0.25 -9.19 -12.02
C THR A 308 -0.29 -9.70 -10.69
N HIS A 309 -1.58 -9.51 -10.41
CA HIS A 309 -2.25 -9.95 -9.17
C HIS A 309 -3.30 -11.04 -9.41
N GLY A 310 -3.66 -11.29 -10.66
CA GLY A 310 -4.69 -12.25 -11.02
C GLY A 310 -6.10 -11.65 -11.07
N SER A 311 -7.05 -12.42 -11.62
CA SER A 311 -8.44 -11.99 -11.72
C SER A 311 -9.16 -12.07 -10.37
N SER A 312 -10.23 -11.31 -10.24
CA SER A 312 -11.13 -11.34 -9.08
C SER A 312 -11.60 -12.76 -8.73
N GLU A 313 -11.90 -13.56 -9.74
CA GLU A 313 -12.35 -14.95 -9.56
C GLU A 313 -11.23 -15.84 -9.02
N GLN A 314 -10.02 -15.73 -9.58
CA GLN A 314 -8.86 -16.48 -9.12
C GLN A 314 -8.52 -16.17 -7.66
N ARG A 315 -8.47 -14.88 -7.29
CA ARG A 315 -8.17 -14.43 -5.93
C ARG A 315 -9.17 -14.99 -4.91
N VAL A 316 -10.47 -14.88 -5.22
CA VAL A 316 -11.54 -15.44 -4.37
C VAL A 316 -11.42 -16.96 -4.25
N ARG A 317 -11.13 -17.66 -5.36
CA ARG A 317 -10.96 -19.12 -5.39
C ARG A 317 -9.85 -19.58 -4.47
N TRP A 318 -8.67 -18.96 -4.56
CA TRP A 318 -7.51 -19.35 -3.78
C TRP A 318 -7.64 -18.99 -2.30
N PHE A 319 -8.19 -17.83 -1.96
CA PHE A 319 -8.53 -17.53 -0.57
C PHE A 319 -9.50 -18.57 0.01
N LYS A 320 -10.59 -18.88 -0.71
CA LYS A 320 -11.55 -19.91 -0.27
C LYS A 320 -10.89 -21.26 -0.06
N ARG A 321 -9.98 -21.66 -0.94
CA ARG A 321 -9.25 -22.93 -0.82
C ARG A 321 -8.44 -22.97 0.48
N GLY A 322 -7.70 -21.92 0.79
CA GLY A 322 -6.98 -21.80 2.06
C GLY A 322 -7.92 -21.83 3.25
N TYR A 323 -9.00 -21.06 3.20
CA TYR A 323 -9.99 -20.99 4.28
C TYR A 323 -10.70 -22.32 4.53
N GLN A 324 -11.03 -23.07 3.51
CA GLN A 324 -11.73 -24.35 3.64
C GLN A 324 -10.84 -25.49 4.15
N THR A 325 -9.56 -25.46 3.80
CA THR A 325 -8.64 -26.57 4.07
C THR A 325 -7.72 -26.37 5.26
N GLY A 326 -7.28 -25.12 5.51
CA GLY A 326 -6.28 -24.79 6.51
C GLY A 326 -4.94 -25.52 6.30
N ASP A 327 -4.67 -26.05 5.10
CA ASP A 327 -3.52 -26.89 4.75
C ASP A 327 -2.64 -26.23 3.71
N LEU A 328 -1.37 -25.98 4.04
CA LEU A 328 -0.39 -25.30 3.19
C LEU A 328 -0.18 -26.03 1.85
N ARG A 329 -0.27 -27.36 1.82
CA ARG A 329 -0.12 -28.17 0.60
C ARG A 329 -1.21 -27.90 -0.44
N GLN A 330 -2.34 -27.39 -0.01
CA GLN A 330 -3.43 -27.03 -0.92
C GLN A 330 -3.21 -25.69 -1.63
N CYS A 331 -2.18 -24.94 -1.23
CA CYS A 331 -1.81 -23.65 -1.80
C CYS A 331 -0.72 -23.73 -2.88
N ASP A 332 -0.56 -24.88 -3.53
CA ASP A 332 0.39 -25.05 -4.62
C ASP A 332 -0.15 -24.45 -5.92
N THR A 333 0.02 -23.14 -6.08
CA THR A 333 -0.37 -22.40 -7.29
C THR A 333 0.58 -22.63 -8.46
N PHE A 334 1.82 -23.06 -8.18
CA PHE A 334 2.84 -23.21 -9.21
C PHE A 334 2.65 -24.47 -10.05
N ASN A 335 2.08 -25.53 -9.48
CA ASN A 335 1.78 -26.79 -10.15
C ASN A 335 0.27 -26.94 -10.46
N ALA A 336 -0.55 -25.93 -10.19
CA ALA A 336 -1.97 -25.97 -10.52
C ALA A 336 -2.19 -25.79 -12.04
N ASP A 337 -3.00 -26.66 -12.63
CA ASP A 337 -3.43 -26.53 -14.03
C ASP A 337 -4.45 -25.41 -14.20
N ASP A 338 -5.33 -25.22 -13.24
CA ASP A 338 -6.36 -24.17 -13.20
C ASP A 338 -6.16 -23.26 -11.97
N LEU A 339 -5.96 -21.96 -12.25
CA LEU A 339 -5.71 -20.93 -11.26
C LEU A 339 -7.00 -20.29 -10.75
#